data_818f106f0b6cbad3f6133da8dd231b80
#
_entry.id   818f106f0b6cbad3f6133da8dd231b80
#
_cell.length_a   1.000
_cell.length_b   1.000
_cell.length_c   1.000
_cell.angle_alpha   90.00
_cell.angle_beta   90.00
_cell.angle_gamma   90.00
#
_symmetry.space_group_name_H-M   'P 1'
#
loop_
_entity.id
_entity.type
_entity.pdbx_description
1 polymer ?
#
loop_
_entity_poly.entity_id
_entity_poly.type
_entity_poly.pdbx_seq_one_letter_code
_entity_poly.pdbx_strand_id
1 'polypeptide(L)'
;SSSDLFLNPSFLAMSRIGTPEQIVDAFVKVHAGHYPKHRIADPQILKAANARCFADMAAAAASVVKHCSEGDITEIIGSYSVTTAGRLLFKPGSLPVEDVIQLARHLILHGVMGDQPPEEFESKKGEYSDKFDVRTFVYTAVAHLGMSEADAWNMTMTSFRAAMNAKFPQKEKGKVPTQEKYDEVMNWAEQMLAMDAQRHGPH
;
A
#
# COMPACT_ATOMS: atom_id res chain seq x y z
N SER A 1 19.58 -7.64 24.52
CA SER A 1 20.17 -7.06 23.33
C SER A 1 19.03 -6.65 22.41
N SER A 2 18.91 -5.35 22.16
CA SER A 2 18.01 -4.83 21.13
C SER A 2 18.59 -5.25 19.79
N SER A 3 18.03 -6.26 19.17
CA SER A 3 18.38 -6.59 17.80
C SER A 3 17.55 -5.69 16.88
N ASP A 4 18.22 -4.78 16.18
CA ASP A 4 17.58 -3.97 15.17
C ASP A 4 17.01 -4.89 14.08
N LEU A 5 15.72 -4.70 13.77
CA LEU A 5 15.06 -5.42 12.71
C LEU A 5 15.22 -4.66 11.39
N PHE A 6 15.95 -5.24 10.46
CA PHE A 6 16.08 -4.68 9.11
C PHE A 6 15.01 -5.26 8.19
N LEU A 7 14.23 -4.37 7.58
CA LEU A 7 13.15 -4.71 6.65
C LEU A 7 13.38 -3.97 5.34
N ASN A 8 13.47 -4.71 4.24
CA ASN A 8 13.64 -4.16 2.91
C ASN A 8 12.52 -4.63 1.97
N PRO A 9 11.56 -3.78 1.59
CA PRO A 9 10.51 -4.10 0.62
C PRO A 9 11.05 -4.07 -0.82
N SER A 10 12.11 -4.82 -1.08
CA SER A 10 12.77 -4.91 -2.37
C SER A 10 11.92 -5.66 -3.40
N PHE A 11 12.28 -5.54 -4.67
CA PHE A 11 11.66 -6.35 -5.73
C PHE A 11 11.83 -7.85 -5.47
N LEU A 12 12.97 -8.25 -4.89
CA LEU A 12 13.19 -9.63 -4.47
C LEU A 12 12.20 -10.05 -3.37
N ALA A 13 11.97 -9.19 -2.37
CA ALA A 13 10.99 -9.43 -1.32
C ALA A 13 9.57 -9.56 -1.89
N MET A 14 9.18 -8.67 -2.79
CA MET A 14 7.87 -8.73 -3.46
C MET A 14 7.71 -10.01 -4.27
N SER A 15 8.73 -10.45 -5.01
CA SER A 15 8.69 -11.70 -5.77
C SER A 15 8.51 -12.95 -4.91
N ARG A 16 8.89 -12.90 -3.63
CA ARG A 16 8.70 -14.00 -2.67
C ARG A 16 7.28 -14.08 -2.10
N ILE A 17 6.50 -13.01 -2.19
CA ILE A 17 5.08 -13.01 -1.77
C ILE A 17 4.27 -13.97 -2.64
N GLY A 18 4.55 -14.00 -3.95
CA GLY A 18 3.87 -14.90 -4.88
C GLY A 18 3.93 -14.47 -6.34
N THR A 19 2.93 -14.91 -7.11
CA THR A 19 2.76 -14.50 -8.52
C THR A 19 2.42 -13.01 -8.63
N PRO A 20 2.54 -12.40 -9.83
CA PRO A 20 2.14 -11.01 -10.06
C PRO A 20 0.73 -10.67 -9.57
N GLU A 21 -0.22 -11.59 -9.71
CA GLU A 21 -1.59 -11.43 -9.23
C GLU A 21 -1.68 -11.54 -7.70
N GLN A 22 -0.90 -12.44 -7.09
CA GLN A 22 -0.88 -12.63 -5.64
C GLN A 22 -0.25 -11.43 -4.91
N ILE A 23 0.70 -10.74 -5.53
CA ILE A 23 1.28 -9.52 -4.98
C ILE A 23 0.21 -8.41 -4.92
N VAL A 24 -0.59 -8.26 -5.99
CA VAL A 24 -1.70 -7.30 -6.01
C VAL A 24 -2.78 -7.68 -5.00
N ASP A 25 -3.11 -8.96 -4.89
CA ASP A 25 -4.08 -9.46 -3.90
C ASP A 25 -3.61 -9.17 -2.46
N ALA A 26 -2.33 -9.40 -2.16
CA ALA A 26 -1.74 -9.06 -0.86
C ALA A 26 -1.81 -7.55 -0.58
N PHE A 27 -1.51 -6.70 -1.58
CA PHE A 27 -1.63 -5.25 -1.47
C PHE A 27 -3.06 -4.82 -1.12
N VAL A 28 -4.05 -5.35 -1.84
CA VAL A 28 -5.47 -5.06 -1.61
C VAL A 28 -5.92 -5.52 -0.23
N LYS A 29 -5.57 -6.75 0.18
CA LYS A 29 -5.93 -7.30 1.50
C LYS A 29 -5.37 -6.46 2.65
N VAL A 30 -4.12 -6.03 2.54
CA VAL A 30 -3.45 -5.25 3.58
C VAL A 30 -4.00 -3.82 3.69
N HIS A 31 -4.36 -3.17 2.56
CA HIS A 31 -4.80 -1.78 2.55
C HIS A 31 -6.31 -1.61 2.68
N ALA A 32 -7.09 -2.34 1.90
CA ALA A 32 -8.52 -2.10 1.77
C ALA A 32 -9.35 -2.98 2.70
N GLY A 33 -8.80 -4.13 3.14
CA GLY A 33 -9.62 -5.18 3.69
C GLY A 33 -10.76 -5.53 2.72
N HIS A 34 -11.01 -6.77 2.42
CA HIS A 34 -12.17 -7.14 1.62
C HIS A 34 -13.45 -6.98 2.45
N TYR A 35 -13.83 -5.74 2.76
CA TYR A 35 -15.14 -5.48 3.33
C TYR A 35 -16.19 -5.79 2.28
N PRO A 36 -17.19 -6.61 2.61
CA PRO A 36 -18.27 -6.88 1.67
C PRO A 36 -18.93 -5.55 1.29
N LYS A 37 -18.84 -5.20 0.00
CA LYS A 37 -19.45 -3.99 -0.56
C LYS A 37 -20.99 -4.03 -0.55
N HIS A 38 -21.55 -5.16 -0.15
CA HIS A 38 -23.00 -5.37 -0.08
C HIS A 38 -23.48 -5.20 1.36
N ARG A 39 -24.61 -4.52 1.52
CA ARG A 39 -25.32 -4.45 2.81
C ARG A 39 -25.77 -5.86 3.20
N ILE A 40 -25.03 -6.49 4.08
CA ILE A 40 -25.43 -7.74 4.69
C ILE A 40 -26.40 -7.40 5.81
N ALA A 41 -27.67 -7.76 5.65
CA ALA A 41 -28.74 -7.44 6.60
C ALA A 41 -28.66 -8.28 7.88
N ASP A 42 -28.10 -9.50 7.79
CA ASP A 42 -27.95 -10.40 8.93
C ASP A 42 -26.69 -10.05 9.75
N PRO A 43 -26.86 -9.68 11.05
CA PRO A 43 -25.75 -9.31 11.91
C PRO A 43 -24.74 -10.46 12.15
N GLN A 44 -25.19 -11.72 12.15
CA GLN A 44 -24.31 -12.86 12.35
C GLN A 44 -23.45 -13.12 11.12
N ILE A 45 -24.04 -13.00 9.93
CA ILE A 45 -23.32 -13.12 8.66
C ILE A 45 -22.32 -11.98 8.52
N LEU A 46 -22.71 -10.74 8.86
CA LEU A 46 -21.84 -9.58 8.86
C LEU A 46 -20.64 -9.77 9.81
N LYS A 47 -20.88 -10.25 11.03
CA LYS A 47 -19.80 -10.53 11.99
C LYS A 47 -18.83 -11.58 11.47
N ALA A 48 -19.33 -12.67 10.88
CA ALA A 48 -18.50 -13.72 10.30
C ALA A 48 -17.68 -13.20 9.10
N ALA A 49 -18.28 -12.40 8.24
CA ALA A 49 -17.61 -11.78 7.09
C ALA A 49 -16.49 -10.84 7.54
N ASN A 50 -16.74 -9.99 8.54
CA ASN A 50 -15.74 -9.07 9.08
C ASN A 50 -14.59 -9.82 9.75
N ALA A 51 -14.86 -10.89 10.50
CA ALA A 51 -13.84 -11.72 11.11
C ALA A 51 -12.95 -12.40 10.05
N ARG A 52 -13.54 -12.88 8.95
CA ARG A 52 -12.79 -13.44 7.83
C ARG A 52 -11.92 -12.39 7.13
N CYS A 53 -12.45 -11.21 6.86
CA CYS A 53 -11.69 -10.11 6.25
C CYS A 53 -10.49 -9.71 7.11
N PHE A 54 -10.69 -9.64 8.43
CA PHE A 54 -9.60 -9.35 9.37
C PHE A 54 -8.55 -10.48 9.36
N ALA A 55 -8.98 -11.74 9.34
CA ALA A 55 -8.09 -12.87 9.29
C ALA A 55 -7.22 -12.88 8.02
N ASP A 56 -7.83 -12.62 6.86
CA ASP A 56 -7.13 -12.53 5.58
C ASP A 56 -6.15 -11.35 5.56
N MET A 57 -6.54 -10.20 6.12
CA MET A 57 -5.68 -9.02 6.26
C MET A 57 -4.48 -9.31 7.16
N ALA A 58 -4.69 -9.89 8.34
CA ALA A 58 -3.62 -10.19 9.29
C ALA A 58 -2.63 -11.22 8.72
N ALA A 59 -3.12 -12.27 8.07
CA ALA A 59 -2.28 -13.28 7.43
C ALA A 59 -1.47 -12.71 6.26
N ALA A 60 -2.08 -11.89 5.41
CA ALA A 60 -1.39 -11.20 4.32
C ALA A 60 -0.33 -10.23 4.86
N ALA A 61 -0.65 -9.46 5.90
CA ALA A 61 0.28 -8.53 6.53
C ALA A 61 1.51 -9.25 7.10
N ALA A 62 1.31 -10.34 7.86
CA ALA A 62 2.40 -11.13 8.39
C ALA A 62 3.28 -11.73 7.28
N SER A 63 2.68 -12.18 6.17
CA SER A 63 3.41 -12.65 4.99
C SER A 63 4.29 -11.57 4.38
N VAL A 64 3.75 -10.36 4.21
CA VAL A 64 4.52 -9.22 3.66
C VAL A 64 5.72 -8.90 4.55
N VAL A 65 5.52 -8.74 5.87
CA VAL A 65 6.61 -8.41 6.80
C VAL A 65 7.68 -9.50 6.80
N LYS A 66 7.27 -10.77 6.81
CA LYS A 66 8.18 -11.91 6.76
C LYS A 66 9.06 -11.91 5.51
N HIS A 67 8.49 -11.65 4.33
CA HIS A 67 9.25 -11.66 3.08
C HIS A 67 10.15 -10.44 2.90
N CYS A 68 9.87 -9.34 3.60
CA CYS A 68 10.73 -8.16 3.65
C CYS A 68 11.88 -8.28 4.67
N SER A 69 11.87 -9.31 5.53
CA SER A 69 12.93 -9.58 6.52
C SER A 69 13.97 -10.53 5.94
N GLU A 70 15.22 -10.31 6.34
CA GLU A 70 16.34 -11.23 6.02
C GLU A 70 16.45 -12.41 7.00
N GLY A 71 15.81 -12.32 8.18
CA GLY A 71 15.87 -13.32 9.24
C GLY A 71 14.51 -13.89 9.63
N ASP A 72 14.54 -14.86 10.56
CA ASP A 72 13.33 -15.36 11.20
C ASP A 72 12.82 -14.35 12.23
N ILE A 73 11.66 -13.79 11.97
CA ILE A 73 11.00 -12.80 12.81
C ILE A 73 9.72 -13.33 13.47
N THR A 74 9.55 -14.64 13.48
CA THR A 74 8.35 -15.30 14.03
C THR A 74 8.09 -14.94 15.49
N GLU A 75 9.16 -14.78 16.30
CA GLU A 75 9.03 -14.34 17.70
C GLU A 75 8.53 -12.90 17.82
N ILE A 76 8.79 -12.06 16.81
CA ILE A 76 8.40 -10.66 16.79
C ILE A 76 6.97 -10.50 16.29
N ILE A 77 6.68 -11.01 15.11
CA ILE A 77 5.36 -10.82 14.46
C ILE A 77 4.34 -11.89 14.82
N GLY A 78 4.78 -13.01 15.37
CA GLY A 78 3.93 -14.17 15.56
C GLY A 78 3.73 -15.02 14.31
N SER A 79 2.81 -15.97 14.37
CA SER A 79 2.43 -16.80 13.22
C SER A 79 0.93 -16.70 12.96
N TYR A 80 0.58 -16.59 11.69
CA TYR A 80 -0.79 -16.40 11.22
C TYR A 80 -1.09 -17.42 10.15
N SER A 81 -2.24 -18.08 10.25
CA SER A 81 -2.79 -18.92 9.21
C SER A 81 -4.30 -18.81 9.19
N VAL A 82 -4.89 -19.04 8.01
CA VAL A 82 -6.34 -19.01 7.83
C VAL A 82 -6.79 -20.40 7.45
N THR A 83 -7.73 -20.96 8.20
CA THR A 83 -8.33 -22.25 7.89
C THR A 83 -9.20 -22.15 6.64
N THR A 84 -9.53 -23.30 6.02
CA THR A 84 -10.47 -23.38 4.89
C THR A 84 -11.85 -22.78 5.22
N ALA A 85 -12.25 -22.81 6.50
CA ALA A 85 -13.47 -22.17 6.99
C ALA A 85 -13.32 -20.66 7.23
N GLY A 86 -12.14 -20.06 6.93
CA GLY A 86 -11.88 -18.64 7.11
C GLY A 86 -11.61 -18.22 8.55
N ARG A 87 -11.27 -19.17 9.43
CA ARG A 87 -10.91 -18.88 10.82
C ARG A 87 -9.42 -18.57 10.93
N LEU A 88 -9.07 -17.46 11.58
CA LEU A 88 -7.69 -17.12 11.89
C LEU A 88 -7.17 -18.04 13.00
N LEU A 89 -6.08 -18.74 12.70
CA LEU A 89 -5.23 -19.39 13.69
C LEU A 89 -4.03 -18.46 13.94
N PHE A 90 -3.93 -17.99 15.14
CA PHE A 90 -2.97 -16.96 15.52
C PHE A 90 -2.18 -17.38 16.76
N LYS A 91 -0.87 -17.30 16.66
CA LYS A 91 0.06 -17.37 17.79
C LYS A 91 0.75 -16.01 17.90
N PRO A 92 0.49 -15.22 18.97
CA PRO A 92 1.04 -13.87 19.08
C PRO A 92 2.57 -13.89 19.16
N GLY A 93 3.17 -12.88 18.54
CA GLY A 93 4.56 -12.48 18.77
C GLY A 93 4.65 -11.38 19.82
N SER A 94 5.78 -10.72 19.91
CA SER A 94 5.97 -9.55 20.78
C SER A 94 5.30 -8.28 20.23
N LEU A 95 5.04 -8.23 18.91
CA LEU A 95 4.39 -7.10 18.25
C LEU A 95 2.88 -7.34 18.14
N PRO A 96 2.01 -6.36 18.51
CA PRO A 96 0.57 -6.44 18.31
C PRO A 96 0.21 -6.61 16.84
N VAL A 97 -0.91 -7.29 16.55
CA VAL A 97 -1.35 -7.55 15.17
C VAL A 97 -1.62 -6.26 14.39
N GLU A 98 -2.13 -5.24 15.04
CA GLU A 98 -2.39 -3.93 14.47
C GLU A 98 -1.10 -3.26 13.97
N ASP A 99 -0.03 -3.38 14.73
CA ASP A 99 1.29 -2.86 14.36
C ASP A 99 1.90 -3.66 13.21
N VAL A 100 1.70 -4.99 13.18
CA VAL A 100 2.10 -5.84 12.04
C VAL A 100 1.37 -5.40 10.77
N ILE A 101 0.07 -5.10 10.85
CA ILE A 101 -0.72 -4.61 9.71
C ILE A 101 -0.23 -3.25 9.24
N GLN A 102 0.05 -2.29 10.15
CA GLN A 102 0.56 -0.97 9.78
C GLN A 102 1.94 -1.06 9.13
N LEU A 103 2.81 -1.88 9.69
CA LEU A 103 4.14 -2.12 9.13
C LEU A 103 4.05 -2.73 7.72
N ALA A 104 3.19 -3.73 7.53
CA ALA A 104 2.96 -4.34 6.23
C ALA A 104 2.42 -3.35 5.19
N ARG A 105 1.53 -2.45 5.58
CA ARG A 105 1.02 -1.38 4.71
C ARG A 105 2.14 -0.50 4.19
N HIS A 106 3.03 -0.08 5.07
CA HIS A 106 4.22 0.70 4.69
C HIS A 106 5.12 -0.07 3.73
N LEU A 107 5.47 -1.30 4.10
CA LEU A 107 6.40 -2.11 3.31
C LEU A 107 5.86 -2.39 1.90
N ILE A 108 4.63 -2.88 1.79
CA ILE A 108 4.08 -3.23 0.47
C ILE A 108 3.82 -1.98 -0.39
N LEU A 109 3.49 -0.83 0.23
CA LEU A 109 3.38 0.43 -0.49
C LEU A 109 4.70 0.81 -1.15
N HIS A 110 5.80 0.80 -0.40
CA HIS A 110 7.13 1.11 -0.91
C HIS A 110 7.69 0.07 -1.88
N GLY A 111 7.24 -1.19 -1.76
CA GLY A 111 7.64 -2.30 -2.65
C GLY A 111 6.90 -2.32 -3.98
N VAL A 112 5.64 -1.88 -4.02
CA VAL A 112 4.76 -1.99 -5.20
C VAL A 112 4.49 -0.64 -5.86
N MET A 113 4.21 0.40 -5.05
CA MET A 113 3.73 1.69 -5.55
C MET A 113 4.80 2.78 -5.49
N GLY A 114 5.71 2.70 -4.53
CA GLY A 114 6.61 3.79 -4.17
C GLY A 114 5.94 4.77 -3.20
N ASP A 115 6.51 5.96 -3.08
CA ASP A 115 6.10 7.01 -2.15
C ASP A 115 5.09 8.02 -2.75
N GLN A 116 4.41 7.65 -3.84
CA GLN A 116 3.38 8.52 -4.42
C GLN A 116 2.15 8.59 -3.51
N PRO A 117 1.61 9.80 -3.29
CA PRO A 117 0.40 9.94 -2.49
C PRO A 117 -0.79 9.21 -3.14
N PRO A 118 -1.67 8.62 -2.34
CA PRO A 118 -2.86 7.91 -2.81
C PRO A 118 -3.77 8.74 -3.73
N GLU A 119 -3.78 10.05 -3.58
CA GLU A 119 -4.61 11.00 -4.34
C GLU A 119 -4.28 11.03 -5.86
N GLU A 120 -3.07 10.64 -6.26
CA GLU A 120 -2.74 10.52 -7.68
C GLU A 120 -3.40 9.28 -8.35
N PHE A 121 -3.95 8.37 -7.56
CA PHE A 121 -4.65 7.18 -8.06
C PHE A 121 -6.11 7.44 -8.44
N GLU A 122 -6.77 8.39 -7.78
CA GLU A 122 -8.18 8.70 -8.07
C GLU A 122 -8.36 9.48 -9.39
N SER A 123 -7.34 10.20 -9.85
CA SER A 123 -7.45 11.08 -11.00
C SER A 123 -7.15 10.44 -12.36
N LYS A 124 -6.52 9.27 -12.38
CA LYS A 124 -6.35 8.49 -13.61
C LYS A 124 -7.35 7.33 -13.59
N LYS A 125 -8.46 7.47 -14.32
CA LYS A 125 -9.24 6.35 -14.86
C LYS A 125 -8.35 5.56 -15.84
N GLY A 126 -7.26 4.99 -15.34
CA GLY A 126 -6.37 4.09 -16.03
C GLY A 126 -6.57 2.71 -15.43
N GLU A 127 -6.64 1.72 -16.29
CA GLU A 127 -6.75 0.32 -15.97
C GLU A 127 -5.94 -0.03 -14.73
N TYR A 128 -6.63 -0.39 -13.65
CA TYR A 128 -6.00 -1.05 -12.51
C TYR A 128 -5.40 -2.34 -13.04
N SER A 129 -4.07 -2.41 -13.08
CA SER A 129 -3.42 -3.67 -13.42
C SER A 129 -3.71 -4.66 -12.30
N ASP A 130 -4.29 -5.79 -12.65
CA ASP A 130 -4.49 -6.93 -11.75
C ASP A 130 -3.20 -7.72 -11.50
N LYS A 131 -2.08 -7.26 -12.07
CA LYS A 131 -0.76 -7.91 -12.05
C LYS A 131 0.34 -6.92 -11.74
N PHE A 132 1.25 -7.34 -10.88
CA PHE A 132 2.49 -6.63 -10.60
C PHE A 132 3.69 -7.50 -10.96
N ASP A 133 4.17 -7.35 -12.20
CA ASP A 133 5.35 -8.09 -12.67
C ASP A 133 6.64 -7.40 -12.24
N VAL A 134 7.23 -7.90 -11.19
CA VAL A 134 8.50 -7.41 -10.60
C VAL A 134 9.63 -7.42 -11.63
N ARG A 135 9.70 -8.42 -12.51
CA ARG A 135 10.77 -8.58 -13.48
C ARG A 135 10.83 -7.41 -14.46
N THR A 136 9.67 -6.86 -14.84
CA THR A 136 9.63 -5.68 -15.70
C THR A 136 10.43 -4.53 -15.10
N PHE A 137 10.30 -4.28 -13.79
CA PHE A 137 11.02 -3.20 -13.11
C PHE A 137 12.51 -3.52 -12.95
N VAL A 138 12.85 -4.77 -12.61
CA VAL A 138 14.24 -5.22 -12.48
C VAL A 138 14.99 -5.05 -13.79
N TYR A 139 14.46 -5.56 -14.89
CA TYR A 139 15.14 -5.47 -16.19
C TYR A 139 15.10 -4.05 -16.79
N THR A 140 14.10 -3.25 -16.45
CA THR A 140 14.10 -1.82 -16.76
C THR A 140 15.26 -1.10 -16.04
N ALA A 141 15.47 -1.42 -14.76
CA ALA A 141 16.60 -0.86 -14.00
C ALA A 141 17.94 -1.28 -14.58
N VAL A 142 18.13 -2.56 -14.93
CA VAL A 142 19.36 -3.04 -15.56
C VAL A 142 19.61 -2.32 -16.90
N ALA A 143 18.59 -2.25 -17.76
CA ALA A 143 18.72 -1.67 -19.09
C ALA A 143 18.93 -0.15 -19.07
N HIS A 144 18.20 0.55 -18.23
CA HIS A 144 18.19 2.02 -18.26
C HIS A 144 19.10 2.65 -17.23
N LEU A 145 19.29 2.05 -16.05
CA LEU A 145 20.15 2.59 -15.00
C LEU A 145 21.57 2.04 -15.09
N GLY A 146 21.81 0.98 -15.87
CA GLY A 146 23.13 0.37 -16.04
C GLY A 146 23.66 -0.33 -14.78
N MET A 147 22.77 -0.77 -13.92
CA MET A 147 23.12 -1.44 -12.68
C MET A 147 23.16 -2.96 -12.86
N SER A 148 23.77 -3.67 -11.90
CA SER A 148 23.76 -5.12 -11.92
C SER A 148 22.36 -5.68 -11.67
N GLU A 149 22.08 -6.90 -12.14
CA GLU A 149 20.81 -7.56 -11.87
C GLU A 149 20.59 -7.76 -10.35
N ALA A 150 21.64 -8.11 -9.62
CA ALA A 150 21.59 -8.28 -8.17
C ALA A 150 21.19 -6.98 -7.45
N ASP A 151 21.77 -5.85 -7.85
CA ASP A 151 21.38 -4.54 -7.29
C ASP A 151 19.96 -4.18 -7.65
N ALA A 152 19.54 -4.46 -8.89
CA ALA A 152 18.17 -4.22 -9.36
C ALA A 152 17.14 -5.02 -8.55
N TRP A 153 17.40 -6.28 -8.24
CA TRP A 153 16.55 -7.10 -7.37
C TRP A 153 16.44 -6.55 -5.94
N ASN A 154 17.48 -5.89 -5.45
CA ASN A 154 17.50 -5.29 -4.11
C ASN A 154 16.89 -3.89 -4.04
N MET A 155 16.50 -3.29 -5.17
CA MET A 155 15.79 -2.01 -5.19
C MET A 155 14.36 -2.15 -4.66
N THR A 156 13.86 -1.07 -4.04
CA THR A 156 12.43 -0.87 -3.78
C THR A 156 11.80 -0.11 -4.95
N MET A 157 10.47 -0.13 -5.06
CA MET A 157 9.77 0.71 -6.04
C MET A 157 10.04 2.20 -5.83
N THR A 158 10.14 2.64 -4.57
CA THR A 158 10.50 4.03 -4.22
C THR A 158 11.87 4.41 -4.80
N SER A 159 12.89 3.59 -4.55
CA SER A 159 14.24 3.84 -5.09
C SER A 159 14.29 3.77 -6.61
N PHE A 160 13.59 2.80 -7.22
CA PHE A 160 13.49 2.67 -8.67
C PHE A 160 12.88 3.92 -9.31
N ARG A 161 11.75 4.40 -8.78
CA ARG A 161 11.10 5.62 -9.30
C ARG A 161 11.97 6.85 -9.14
N ALA A 162 12.62 7.02 -7.98
CA ALA A 162 13.54 8.13 -7.74
C ALA A 162 14.69 8.11 -8.74
N ALA A 163 15.32 6.95 -8.97
CA ALA A 163 16.42 6.80 -9.93
C ALA A 163 15.97 7.06 -11.39
N MET A 164 14.80 6.52 -11.77
CA MET A 164 14.24 6.77 -13.11
C MET A 164 13.90 8.24 -13.33
N ASN A 165 13.31 8.91 -12.34
CA ASN A 165 13.01 10.33 -12.41
C ASN A 165 14.28 11.19 -12.47
N ALA A 166 15.34 10.81 -11.75
CA ALA A 166 16.62 11.50 -11.82
C ALA A 166 17.29 11.37 -13.20
N LYS A 167 17.18 10.21 -13.82
CA LYS A 167 17.74 9.96 -15.15
C LYS A 167 16.90 10.51 -16.30
N PHE A 168 15.58 10.42 -16.15
CA PHE A 168 14.59 10.89 -17.14
C PHE A 168 13.63 11.88 -16.47
N PRO A 169 14.10 13.11 -16.15
CA PRO A 169 13.26 14.08 -15.49
C PRO A 169 12.01 14.35 -16.34
N GLN A 170 10.86 14.03 -15.80
CA GLN A 170 9.61 14.47 -16.39
C GLN A 170 9.58 15.99 -16.28
N LYS A 171 9.34 16.70 -17.41
CA LYS A 171 9.04 18.12 -17.33
C LYS A 171 7.89 18.27 -16.36
N GLU A 172 8.16 18.84 -15.20
CA GLU A 172 7.12 19.22 -14.27
C GLU A 172 6.11 20.06 -15.07
N LYS A 173 4.95 19.50 -15.33
CA LYS A 173 3.77 20.33 -15.60
C LYS A 173 3.55 21.04 -14.28
N GLY A 174 3.98 22.33 -14.24
CA GLY A 174 4.03 23.13 -13.03
C GLY A 174 2.76 22.96 -12.21
N LYS A 175 2.88 22.23 -11.13
CA LYS A 175 1.83 22.05 -10.12
C LYS A 175 1.89 23.12 -9.04
N VAL A 176 2.55 24.23 -9.32
CA VAL A 176 2.29 25.43 -8.55
C VAL A 176 1.03 26.00 -9.17
N PRO A 177 -0.09 26.08 -8.43
CA PRO A 177 -1.27 26.78 -8.93
C PRO A 177 -0.82 28.16 -9.38
N THR A 178 -1.11 28.54 -10.63
CA THR A 178 -0.92 29.92 -11.05
C THR A 178 -1.70 30.81 -10.08
N GLN A 179 -1.22 32.02 -9.84
CA GLN A 179 -1.89 33.00 -8.96
C GLN A 179 -3.39 33.06 -9.29
N GLU A 180 -3.76 32.98 -10.57
CA GLU A 180 -5.14 32.94 -11.05
C GLU A 180 -5.94 31.72 -10.51
N LYS A 181 -5.35 30.52 -10.51
CA LYS A 181 -5.98 29.33 -9.94
C LYS A 181 -6.12 29.39 -8.42
N TYR A 182 -5.14 29.98 -7.76
CA TYR A 182 -5.21 30.22 -6.32
C TYR A 182 -6.35 31.20 -6.00
N ASP A 183 -6.47 32.28 -6.76
CA ASP A 183 -7.50 33.29 -6.61
C ASP A 183 -8.90 32.73 -6.94
N GLU A 184 -9.02 31.85 -7.95
CA GLU A 184 -10.27 31.14 -8.25
C GLU A 184 -10.73 30.24 -7.10
N VAL A 185 -9.81 29.46 -6.51
CA VAL A 185 -10.11 28.58 -5.37
C VAL A 185 -10.49 29.38 -4.13
N MET A 186 -9.79 30.50 -3.87
CA MET A 186 -10.11 31.38 -2.75
C MET A 186 -11.48 32.06 -2.94
N ASN A 187 -11.78 32.59 -4.13
CA ASN A 187 -13.08 33.15 -4.46
C ASN A 187 -14.22 32.13 -4.32
N TRP A 188 -14.01 30.89 -4.77
CA TRP A 188 -14.97 29.81 -4.59
C TRP A 188 -15.22 29.50 -3.12
N ALA A 189 -14.14 29.41 -2.31
CA ALA A 189 -14.23 29.15 -0.87
C ALA A 189 -15.00 30.28 -0.14
N GLU A 190 -14.73 31.54 -0.49
CA GLU A 190 -15.45 32.70 0.06
C GLU A 190 -16.96 32.69 -0.30
N GLN A 191 -17.28 32.32 -1.56
CA GLN A 191 -18.67 32.18 -1.98
C GLN A 191 -19.40 31.07 -1.24
N MET A 192 -18.73 29.92 -1.01
CA MET A 192 -19.32 28.82 -0.24
C MET A 192 -19.55 29.20 1.21
N LEU A 193 -18.61 29.91 1.84
CA LEU A 193 -18.77 30.40 3.21
C LEU A 193 -19.89 31.44 3.33
N ALA A 194 -20.02 32.33 2.33
CA ALA A 194 -21.12 33.31 2.28
C ALA A 194 -22.50 32.66 2.09
N MET A 195 -22.60 31.59 1.28
CA MET A 195 -23.84 30.84 1.12
C MET A 195 -24.22 30.05 2.37
N ASP A 196 -23.23 29.51 3.06
CA ASP A 196 -23.45 28.76 4.31
C ASP A 196 -23.90 29.70 5.44
N ALA A 197 -23.32 30.89 5.53
CA ALA A 197 -23.73 31.92 6.46
C ALA A 197 -25.18 32.43 6.21
N GLN A 198 -25.63 32.46 4.94
CA GLN A 198 -27.02 32.80 4.60
C GLN A 198 -28.02 31.66 4.93
N ARG A 199 -27.57 30.40 4.93
CA ARG A 199 -28.41 29.25 5.30
C ARG A 199 -28.57 29.08 6.82
N HIS A 200 -27.63 29.54 7.59
CA HIS A 200 -27.60 29.46 9.05
C HIS A 200 -27.67 30.85 9.70
N GLY A 201 -28.44 31.76 9.14
CA GLY A 201 -28.71 33.06 9.71
C GLY A 201 -29.22 32.98 11.16
N PRO A 202 -28.93 33.97 12.03
CA PRO A 202 -29.14 33.88 13.46
C PRO A 202 -30.61 33.71 13.80
N HIS A 203 -30.90 32.66 14.60
CA HIS A 203 -32.13 32.55 15.37
C HIS A 203 -32.02 33.35 16.66
#